data_66d0e5db6bfd1bc8d78c9878eeec00eb
#
_entry.id   66d0e5db6bfd1bc8d78c9878eeec00eb
#
_cell.length_a   1.000
_cell.length_b   1.000
_cell.length_c   1.000
_cell.angle_alpha   90.00
_cell.angle_beta   90.00
_cell.angle_gamma   90.00
#
_symmetry.space_group_name_H-M   'P 1'
#
loop_
_entity.id
_entity.type
_entity.pdbx_description
1 polymer ?
#
loop_
_entity_poly.entity_id
_entity_poly.type
_entity_poly.pdbx_seq_one_letter_code
_entity_poly.pdbx_strand_id
1 'polypeptide(L)'
;VVVIGAGLAGLAAAIKAADAGLSVTLVTKGVGGIQLGTGTVDILGYRPEPVEAPLEALEAHVASRPTHPYSHVTPEFVGASVAWLRDLVGAEVLIGDETRNVRIPTGVGALRPTCLIPPSMEAGVPQAGARYAIVGLTRFKDFYPGLVAENLTRQTGPDGAPIKARALSVDYVVREGEVDSTGTNHARSLDREENRA
;
A
#
# COMPACT_ATOMS: atom_id res chain seq x y z
N VAL A 1 -10.13 -1.55 -29.77
CA VAL A 1 -9.27 -2.35 -28.89
C VAL A 1 -10.12 -3.12 -27.91
N VAL A 2 -9.83 -4.40 -27.69
CA VAL A 2 -10.46 -5.22 -26.64
C VAL A 2 -9.42 -5.48 -25.54
N VAL A 3 -9.74 -5.13 -24.31
CA VAL A 3 -8.93 -5.39 -23.11
C VAL A 3 -9.64 -6.45 -22.27
N ILE A 4 -8.93 -7.51 -21.92
CA ILE A 4 -9.47 -8.61 -21.10
C ILE A 4 -8.87 -8.55 -19.69
N GLY A 5 -9.72 -8.35 -18.69
CA GLY A 5 -9.37 -8.27 -17.28
C GLY A 5 -9.38 -6.83 -16.74
N ALA A 6 -10.01 -6.63 -15.57
CA ALA A 6 -10.14 -5.35 -14.88
C ALA A 6 -9.21 -5.24 -13.65
N GLY A 7 -8.05 -5.90 -13.67
CA GLY A 7 -6.96 -5.61 -12.73
C GLY A 7 -6.23 -4.32 -13.12
N LEU A 8 -5.25 -3.89 -12.31
CA LEU A 8 -4.52 -2.63 -12.54
C LEU A 8 -3.94 -2.54 -13.97
N ALA A 9 -3.30 -3.60 -14.47
CA ALA A 9 -2.73 -3.62 -15.83
C ALA A 9 -3.79 -3.44 -16.92
N GLY A 10 -4.93 -4.13 -16.80
CA GLY A 10 -6.00 -4.02 -17.79
C GLY A 10 -6.67 -2.65 -17.78
N LEU A 11 -6.90 -2.08 -16.60
CA LEU A 11 -7.45 -0.72 -16.47
C LEU A 11 -6.48 0.32 -17.02
N ALA A 12 -5.18 0.23 -16.70
CA ALA A 12 -4.17 1.12 -17.24
C ALA A 12 -4.10 1.04 -18.77
N ALA A 13 -4.13 -0.17 -19.35
CA ALA A 13 -4.14 -0.37 -20.78
C ALA A 13 -5.41 0.21 -21.44
N ALA A 14 -6.58 0.01 -20.84
CA ALA A 14 -7.84 0.53 -21.35
C ALA A 14 -7.86 2.08 -21.35
N ILE A 15 -7.42 2.70 -20.26
CA ILE A 15 -7.35 4.17 -20.14
C ILE A 15 -6.36 4.73 -21.18
N LYS A 16 -5.14 4.17 -21.26
CA LYS A 16 -4.14 4.62 -22.22
C LYS A 16 -4.60 4.49 -23.67
N ALA A 17 -5.33 3.42 -24.00
CA ALA A 17 -5.90 3.24 -25.34
C ALA A 17 -7.02 4.28 -25.61
N ALA A 18 -7.86 4.57 -24.62
CA ALA A 18 -8.91 5.58 -24.74
C ALA A 18 -8.32 6.99 -24.87
N ASP A 19 -7.29 7.35 -24.08
CA ASP A 19 -6.57 8.61 -24.17
C ASP A 19 -5.92 8.82 -25.55
N ALA A 20 -5.53 7.71 -26.19
CA ALA A 20 -5.03 7.73 -27.58
C ALA A 20 -6.15 7.81 -28.64
N GLY A 21 -7.40 8.04 -28.25
CA GLY A 21 -8.55 8.19 -29.14
C GLY A 21 -9.08 6.86 -29.72
N LEU A 22 -8.68 5.72 -29.17
CA LEU A 22 -9.15 4.42 -29.65
C LEU A 22 -10.48 4.04 -29.00
N SER A 23 -11.36 3.37 -29.76
CA SER A 23 -12.54 2.72 -29.20
C SER A 23 -12.12 1.51 -28.37
N VAL A 24 -12.51 1.46 -27.09
CA VAL A 24 -12.08 0.44 -26.14
C VAL A 24 -13.28 -0.32 -25.59
N THR A 25 -13.17 -1.64 -25.57
CA THR A 25 -14.10 -2.54 -24.90
C THR A 25 -13.34 -3.29 -23.81
N LEU A 26 -13.71 -3.08 -22.54
CA LEU A 26 -13.17 -3.81 -21.39
C LEU A 26 -14.07 -5.01 -21.08
N VAL A 27 -13.51 -6.21 -21.13
CA VAL A 27 -14.21 -7.46 -20.81
C VAL A 27 -13.69 -8.02 -19.50
N THR A 28 -14.58 -8.23 -18.52
CA THR A 28 -14.20 -8.73 -17.21
C THR A 28 -15.27 -9.68 -16.66
N LYS A 29 -14.84 -10.66 -15.87
CA LYS A 29 -15.74 -11.56 -15.12
C LYS A 29 -16.07 -10.99 -13.71
N GLY A 30 -15.31 -10.02 -13.23
CA GLY A 30 -15.46 -9.40 -11.91
C GLY A 30 -14.63 -8.12 -11.80
N VAL A 31 -14.52 -7.58 -10.60
CA VAL A 31 -13.87 -6.29 -10.32
C VAL A 31 -12.33 -6.32 -10.38
N GLY A 32 -11.72 -7.45 -10.72
CA GLY A 32 -10.26 -7.61 -10.74
C GLY A 32 -9.64 -7.67 -9.34
N GLY A 33 -8.31 -7.66 -9.29
CA GLY A 33 -7.54 -7.85 -8.05
C GLY A 33 -7.13 -6.59 -7.31
N ILE A 34 -7.49 -5.39 -7.77
CA ILE A 34 -7.05 -4.11 -7.16
C ILE A 34 -7.43 -4.04 -5.68
N GLN A 35 -8.65 -4.45 -5.34
CA GLN A 35 -9.16 -4.46 -3.97
C GLN A 35 -8.43 -5.43 -3.02
N LEU A 36 -7.61 -6.35 -3.54
CA LEU A 36 -6.78 -7.26 -2.76
C LEU A 36 -5.39 -6.67 -2.47
N GLY A 37 -5.05 -5.56 -3.10
CA GLY A 37 -3.81 -4.85 -2.87
C GLY A 37 -3.83 -4.06 -1.55
N THR A 38 -2.63 -3.69 -1.09
CA THR A 38 -2.45 -2.88 0.13
C THR A 38 -2.82 -1.40 -0.07
N GLY A 39 -3.17 -0.99 -1.29
CA GLY A 39 -3.41 0.40 -1.68
C GLY A 39 -2.12 1.19 -1.93
N THR A 40 -0.95 0.57 -1.84
CA THR A 40 0.36 1.20 -2.10
C THR A 40 0.88 0.84 -3.49
N VAL A 41 1.82 1.63 -4.00
CA VAL A 41 2.53 1.33 -5.25
C VAL A 41 4.01 1.15 -4.95
N ASP A 42 4.55 0.02 -5.39
CA ASP A 42 5.95 -0.35 -5.16
C ASP A 42 6.66 -0.48 -6.53
N ILE A 43 7.88 0.06 -6.62
CA ILE A 43 8.78 -0.15 -7.77
C ILE A 43 9.80 -1.22 -7.40
N LEU A 44 10.69 -0.90 -6.47
CA LEU A 44 11.71 -1.81 -5.97
C LEU A 44 11.95 -1.53 -4.48
N GLY A 45 11.52 -2.44 -3.62
CA GLY A 45 11.63 -2.26 -2.17
C GLY A 45 12.92 -2.79 -1.56
N TYR A 46 13.49 -3.87 -2.12
CA TYR A 46 14.64 -4.58 -1.53
C TYR A 46 15.63 -5.09 -2.57
N ARG A 47 16.97 -5.05 -2.21
CA ARG A 47 18.05 -5.54 -3.05
C ARG A 47 19.38 -5.87 -2.31
N PRO A 48 19.55 -6.88 -1.50
CA PRO A 48 18.58 -7.51 -0.59
C PRO A 48 18.09 -6.58 0.52
N GLU A 49 18.88 -5.52 0.83
CA GLU A 49 18.54 -4.49 1.82
C GLU A 49 17.44 -3.56 1.31
N PRO A 50 16.76 -2.84 2.23
CA PRO A 50 15.78 -1.83 1.83
C PRO A 50 16.37 -0.78 0.88
N VAL A 51 15.64 -0.50 -0.21
CA VAL A 51 16.04 0.46 -1.24
C VAL A 51 15.36 1.80 -0.95
N GLU A 52 16.14 2.89 -0.91
CA GLU A 52 15.61 4.26 -0.74
C GLU A 52 15.26 4.91 -2.08
N ALA A 53 16.12 4.77 -3.10
CA ALA A 53 15.94 5.33 -4.44
C ALA A 53 15.63 4.20 -5.45
N PRO A 54 14.32 3.84 -5.63
CA PRO A 54 13.95 2.65 -6.37
C PRO A 54 14.31 2.72 -7.85
N LEU A 55 14.21 3.89 -8.50
CA LEU A 55 14.55 4.04 -9.92
C LEU A 55 16.07 3.90 -10.16
N GLU A 56 16.90 4.49 -9.32
CA GLU A 56 18.36 4.38 -9.41
C GLU A 56 18.86 2.95 -9.21
N ALA A 57 18.14 2.17 -8.38
CA ALA A 57 18.50 0.79 -8.10
C ALA A 57 18.09 -0.20 -9.19
N LEU A 58 17.23 0.19 -10.14
CA LEU A 58 16.66 -0.71 -11.16
C LEU A 58 17.71 -1.29 -12.09
N GLU A 59 18.65 -0.48 -12.61
CA GLU A 59 19.66 -0.96 -13.56
C GLU A 59 20.52 -2.07 -12.96
N ALA A 60 21.02 -1.84 -11.74
CA ALA A 60 21.81 -2.82 -11.05
C ALA A 60 21.01 -4.05 -10.62
N HIS A 61 19.68 -3.91 -10.37
CA HIS A 61 18.78 -5.03 -10.13
C HIS A 61 18.64 -5.89 -11.37
N VAL A 62 18.37 -5.29 -12.54
CA VAL A 62 18.25 -5.98 -13.82
C VAL A 62 19.57 -6.65 -14.23
N ALA A 63 20.71 -5.98 -14.04
CA ALA A 63 22.02 -6.56 -14.35
C ALA A 63 22.27 -7.86 -13.58
N SER A 64 21.79 -7.95 -12.33
CA SER A 64 21.88 -9.19 -11.51
C SER A 64 20.77 -10.20 -11.78
N ARG A 65 19.70 -9.82 -12.48
CA ARG A 65 18.52 -10.64 -12.78
C ARG A 65 17.97 -10.36 -14.18
N PRO A 66 18.70 -10.77 -15.26
CA PRO A 66 18.36 -10.41 -16.63
C PRO A 66 17.02 -10.96 -17.13
N THR A 67 16.44 -11.95 -16.45
CA THR A 67 15.12 -12.50 -16.76
C THR A 67 13.97 -11.81 -16.01
N HIS A 68 14.27 -10.82 -15.16
CA HIS A 68 13.25 -10.06 -14.47
C HIS A 68 12.45 -9.20 -15.46
N PRO A 69 11.11 -9.04 -15.31
CA PRO A 69 10.31 -8.22 -16.23
C PRO A 69 10.82 -6.79 -16.44
N TYR A 70 11.48 -6.19 -15.45
CA TYR A 70 12.12 -4.88 -15.60
C TYR A 70 13.25 -4.83 -16.62
N SER A 71 13.79 -5.97 -17.09
CA SER A 71 14.77 -5.99 -18.19
C SER A 71 14.21 -5.53 -19.54
N HIS A 72 12.88 -5.44 -19.67
CA HIS A 72 12.18 -5.00 -20.87
C HIS A 72 11.73 -3.54 -20.84
N VAL A 73 12.02 -2.81 -19.78
CA VAL A 73 11.63 -1.39 -19.60
C VAL A 73 12.79 -0.61 -18.99
N THR A 74 12.81 0.71 -19.23
CA THR A 74 13.83 1.59 -18.63
C THR A 74 13.34 2.18 -17.30
N PRO A 75 14.26 2.63 -16.42
CA PRO A 75 13.89 3.33 -15.19
C PRO A 75 13.01 4.56 -15.46
N GLU A 76 13.27 5.32 -16.52
CA GLU A 76 12.49 6.49 -16.93
C GLU A 76 11.05 6.09 -17.29
N PHE A 77 10.88 4.97 -18.03
CA PHE A 77 9.55 4.47 -18.37
C PHE A 77 8.78 4.03 -17.12
N VAL A 78 9.43 3.37 -16.18
CA VAL A 78 8.82 2.96 -14.90
C VAL A 78 8.40 4.21 -14.11
N GLY A 79 9.31 5.18 -13.94
CA GLY A 79 9.02 6.44 -13.25
C GLY A 79 7.86 7.19 -13.87
N ALA A 80 7.88 7.40 -15.19
CA ALA A 80 6.79 8.06 -15.91
C ALA A 80 5.45 7.32 -15.78
N SER A 81 5.47 5.99 -15.70
CA SER A 81 4.25 5.18 -15.53
C SER A 81 3.65 5.34 -14.13
N VAL A 82 4.50 5.39 -13.09
CA VAL A 82 4.06 5.59 -11.70
C VAL A 82 3.57 7.02 -11.49
N ALA A 83 4.28 8.02 -12.02
CA ALA A 83 3.84 9.42 -12.00
C ALA A 83 2.49 9.60 -12.71
N TRP A 84 2.33 9.00 -13.90
CA TRP A 84 1.05 9.00 -14.60
C TRP A 84 -0.08 8.41 -13.78
N LEU A 85 0.16 7.28 -13.09
CA LEU A 85 -0.87 6.67 -12.23
C LEU A 85 -1.25 7.59 -11.06
N ARG A 86 -0.25 8.17 -10.36
CA ARG A 86 -0.47 9.12 -9.28
C ARG A 86 -1.32 10.31 -9.75
N ASP A 87 -0.97 10.89 -10.88
CA ASP A 87 -1.66 12.07 -11.44
C ASP A 87 -3.08 11.72 -11.92
N LEU A 88 -3.27 10.51 -12.43
CA LEU A 88 -4.58 10.00 -12.86
C LEU A 88 -5.56 9.86 -11.70
N VAL A 89 -5.10 9.31 -10.55
CA VAL A 89 -5.99 9.04 -9.41
C VAL A 89 -6.09 10.23 -8.45
N GLY A 90 -5.14 11.17 -8.50
CA GLY A 90 -5.10 12.37 -7.67
C GLY A 90 -4.53 12.16 -6.26
N ALA A 91 -4.17 13.27 -5.61
CA ALA A 91 -3.53 13.27 -4.30
C ALA A 91 -4.47 12.83 -3.15
N GLU A 92 -5.76 12.82 -3.39
CA GLU A 92 -6.74 12.27 -2.46
C GLU A 92 -6.71 10.73 -2.39
N VAL A 93 -6.09 10.08 -3.39
CA VAL A 93 -5.96 8.61 -3.45
C VAL A 93 -4.53 8.15 -3.20
N LEU A 94 -3.54 8.77 -3.84
CA LEU A 94 -2.14 8.41 -3.73
C LEU A 94 -1.25 9.65 -3.57
N ILE A 95 -0.37 9.60 -2.56
CA ILE A 95 0.70 10.57 -2.32
C ILE A 95 2.05 9.87 -2.34
N GLY A 96 3.11 10.62 -2.55
CA GLY A 96 4.49 10.13 -2.58
C GLY A 96 5.20 10.48 -3.87
N ASP A 97 6.34 9.84 -4.07
CA ASP A 97 7.27 10.15 -5.15
C ASP A 97 7.87 8.85 -5.70
N GLU A 98 7.89 8.71 -7.01
CA GLU A 98 8.45 7.55 -7.72
C GLU A 98 9.97 7.43 -7.59
N THR A 99 10.65 8.49 -7.18
CA THR A 99 12.11 8.51 -7.02
C THR A 99 12.56 8.06 -5.63
N ARG A 100 11.65 8.07 -4.64
CA ARG A 100 11.99 7.78 -3.25
C ARG A 100 10.98 6.87 -2.58
N ASN A 101 11.47 5.82 -1.93
CA ASN A 101 10.67 4.99 -1.04
C ASN A 101 10.54 5.64 0.35
N VAL A 102 9.33 5.62 0.88
CA VAL A 102 9.08 5.76 2.33
C VAL A 102 8.96 4.36 2.94
N ARG A 103 9.13 4.25 4.25
CA ARG A 103 8.94 2.98 4.98
C ARG A 103 7.66 3.06 5.79
N ILE A 104 6.75 2.13 5.60
CA ILE A 104 5.47 2.09 6.31
C ILE A 104 5.34 0.82 7.14
N PRO A 105 4.66 0.88 8.30
CA PRO A 105 4.33 -0.30 9.08
C PRO A 105 3.39 -1.24 8.32
N THR A 106 3.67 -2.52 8.41
CA THR A 106 2.78 -3.58 7.90
C THR A 106 1.87 -4.11 9.01
N GLY A 107 0.85 -4.88 8.63
CA GLY A 107 -0.06 -5.53 9.57
C GLY A 107 0.60 -6.57 10.50
N VAL A 108 1.90 -6.85 10.34
CA VAL A 108 2.72 -7.68 11.23
C VAL A 108 3.82 -6.90 11.93
N GLY A 109 3.86 -5.57 11.79
CA GLY A 109 4.82 -4.71 12.49
C GLY A 109 6.22 -4.64 11.87
N ALA A 110 6.41 -5.11 10.64
CA ALA A 110 7.63 -4.83 9.87
C ALA A 110 7.50 -3.48 9.15
N LEU A 111 8.61 -2.80 8.88
CA LEU A 111 8.64 -1.62 8.02
C LEU A 111 8.90 -2.06 6.58
N ARG A 112 8.04 -1.66 5.66
CA ARG A 112 8.13 -1.99 4.23
C ARG A 112 8.37 -0.75 3.38
N PRO A 113 9.39 -0.76 2.49
CA PRO A 113 9.59 0.31 1.52
C PRO A 113 8.49 0.34 0.45
N THR A 114 8.02 1.54 0.11
CA THR A 114 7.01 1.78 -0.93
C THR A 114 7.13 3.20 -1.44
N CYS A 115 6.84 3.48 -2.69
CA CYS A 115 6.98 4.83 -3.26
C CYS A 115 5.69 5.65 -3.20
N LEU A 116 4.51 5.05 -3.39
CA LEU A 116 3.24 5.76 -3.23
C LEU A 116 2.37 5.10 -2.16
N ILE A 117 1.70 5.91 -1.37
CA ILE A 117 0.81 5.48 -0.30
C ILE A 117 -0.52 6.26 -0.33
N PRO A 118 -1.62 5.69 0.16
CA PRO A 118 -2.82 6.47 0.47
C PRO A 118 -2.53 7.54 1.54
N PRO A 119 -3.15 8.73 1.48
CA PRO A 119 -2.95 9.78 2.51
C PRO A 119 -3.22 9.30 3.94
N SER A 120 -4.14 8.34 4.11
CA SER A 120 -4.45 7.73 5.41
C SER A 120 -3.27 6.98 6.06
N MET A 121 -2.24 6.62 5.27
CA MET A 121 -1.03 5.96 5.76
C MET A 121 0.12 6.93 6.07
N GLU A 122 0.01 8.21 5.70
CA GLU A 122 1.08 9.20 5.84
C GLU A 122 1.56 9.35 7.29
N ALA A 123 0.61 9.43 8.23
CA ALA A 123 0.92 9.51 9.66
C ALA A 123 1.61 8.25 10.22
N GLY A 124 1.56 7.13 9.49
CA GLY A 124 2.25 5.90 9.81
C GLY A 124 3.72 5.87 9.39
N VAL A 125 4.17 6.80 8.55
CA VAL A 125 5.59 6.89 8.14
C VAL A 125 6.45 7.29 9.34
N PRO A 126 7.45 6.49 9.74
CA PRO A 126 8.25 6.79 10.90
C PRO A 126 9.00 8.13 10.78
N GLN A 127 8.82 8.97 11.78
CA GLN A 127 9.58 10.19 12.01
C GLN A 127 10.55 10.02 13.17
N ALA A 128 11.54 10.87 13.28
CA ALA A 128 12.45 10.90 14.44
C ALA A 128 11.65 11.01 15.74
N GLY A 129 11.90 10.09 16.67
CA GLY A 129 11.20 10.04 17.96
C GLY A 129 9.73 9.62 17.91
N ALA A 130 9.23 9.10 16.78
CA ALA A 130 7.84 8.69 16.61
C ALA A 130 7.40 7.65 17.65
N ARG A 131 6.14 7.78 18.09
CA ARG A 131 5.49 6.90 19.06
C ARG A 131 4.16 6.44 18.51
N TYR A 132 3.95 5.14 18.43
CA TYR A 132 2.74 4.55 17.89
C TYR A 132 1.82 4.00 18.96
N ALA A 133 0.52 4.23 18.82
CA ALA A 133 -0.53 3.46 19.47
C ALA A 133 -1.16 2.55 18.42
N ILE A 134 -0.95 1.25 18.55
CA ILE A 134 -1.52 0.26 17.64
C ILE A 134 -2.87 -0.15 18.23
N VAL A 135 -3.93 0.34 17.59
CA VAL A 135 -5.30 0.11 18.04
C VAL A 135 -5.88 -1.12 17.33
N GLY A 136 -6.25 -2.12 18.09
CA GLY A 136 -7.00 -3.29 17.62
C GLY A 136 -8.43 -3.25 18.11
N LEU A 137 -9.34 -3.84 17.32
CA LEU A 137 -10.71 -4.08 17.70
C LEU A 137 -10.81 -5.52 18.24
N THR A 138 -11.31 -5.71 19.46
CA THR A 138 -11.29 -7.03 20.15
C THR A 138 -12.04 -8.12 19.36
N ARG A 139 -13.04 -7.71 18.57
CA ARG A 139 -13.86 -8.62 17.76
C ARG A 139 -13.36 -8.76 16.31
N PHE A 140 -12.24 -8.12 15.96
CA PHE A 140 -11.58 -8.30 14.67
C PHE A 140 -10.42 -9.28 14.82
N LYS A 141 -10.69 -10.56 14.50
CA LYS A 141 -9.76 -11.67 14.74
C LYS A 141 -8.53 -11.72 13.84
N ASP A 142 -8.53 -10.98 12.73
CA ASP A 142 -7.44 -11.02 11.74
C ASP A 142 -6.34 -9.96 11.98
N PHE A 143 -6.41 -9.23 13.12
CA PHE A 143 -5.42 -8.22 13.47
C PHE A 143 -5.02 -8.30 14.95
N TYR A 144 -3.73 -8.44 15.21
CA TYR A 144 -3.14 -8.62 16.53
C TYR A 144 -2.29 -7.41 16.93
N PRO A 145 -2.86 -6.39 17.60
CA PRO A 145 -2.15 -5.15 17.91
C PRO A 145 -0.91 -5.34 18.78
N GLY A 146 -0.93 -6.34 19.68
CA GLY A 146 0.23 -6.70 20.51
C GLY A 146 1.43 -7.17 19.68
N LEU A 147 1.19 -8.06 18.71
CA LEU A 147 2.24 -8.54 17.80
C LEU A 147 2.82 -7.40 16.96
N VAL A 148 1.95 -6.55 16.41
CA VAL A 148 2.39 -5.41 15.59
C VAL A 148 3.22 -4.44 16.42
N ALA A 149 2.76 -4.08 17.63
CA ALA A 149 3.49 -3.18 18.52
C ALA A 149 4.85 -3.75 18.93
N GLU A 150 4.91 -5.03 19.32
CA GLU A 150 6.16 -5.70 19.69
C GLU A 150 7.15 -5.72 18.51
N ASN A 151 6.71 -6.09 17.32
CA ASN A 151 7.58 -6.13 16.15
C ASN A 151 8.05 -4.74 15.71
N LEU A 152 7.20 -3.71 15.83
CA LEU A 152 7.60 -2.32 15.56
C LEU A 152 8.68 -1.83 16.52
N THR A 153 8.64 -2.22 17.81
CA THR A 153 9.70 -1.83 18.76
C THR A 153 11.07 -2.41 18.44
N ARG A 154 11.12 -3.46 17.61
CA ARG A 154 12.37 -4.05 17.10
C ARG A 154 12.88 -3.35 15.84
N GLN A 155 12.10 -2.42 15.27
CA GLN A 155 12.49 -1.63 14.10
C GLN A 155 13.21 -0.36 14.54
N THR A 156 14.01 0.18 13.61
CA THR A 156 14.76 1.41 13.80
C THR A 156 14.12 2.54 12.99
N GLY A 157 13.90 3.67 13.62
CA GLY A 157 13.43 4.91 12.99
C GLY A 157 14.51 5.59 12.14
N PRO A 158 14.17 6.70 11.46
CA PRO A 158 15.11 7.43 10.62
C PRO A 158 16.25 8.12 11.40
N ASP A 159 16.09 8.31 12.70
CA ASP A 159 17.08 8.83 13.64
C ASP A 159 18.03 7.77 14.22
N GLY A 160 17.92 6.52 13.76
CA GLY A 160 18.69 5.40 14.28
C GLY A 160 18.19 4.87 15.63
N ALA A 161 17.17 5.49 16.24
CA ALA A 161 16.61 5.04 17.51
C ALA A 161 15.53 3.97 17.32
N PRO A 162 15.34 3.06 18.30
CA PRO A 162 14.24 2.12 18.28
C PRO A 162 12.87 2.84 18.27
N ILE A 163 11.96 2.34 17.43
CA ILE A 163 10.59 2.85 17.39
C ILE A 163 9.87 2.51 18.70
N LYS A 164 9.06 3.45 19.20
CA LYS A 164 8.22 3.24 20.39
C LYS A 164 6.81 2.92 19.96
N ALA A 165 6.30 1.76 20.35
CA ALA A 165 4.94 1.33 20.03
C ALA A 165 4.28 0.66 21.23
N ARG A 166 2.97 0.83 21.37
CA ARG A 166 2.15 0.13 22.37
C ARG A 166 0.85 -0.33 21.74
N ALA A 167 0.34 -1.47 22.18
CA ALA A 167 -0.98 -1.95 21.79
C ALA A 167 -2.07 -1.33 22.65
N LEU A 168 -3.20 -1.06 22.02
CA LEU A 168 -4.47 -0.72 22.63
C LEU A 168 -5.54 -1.63 22.05
N SER A 169 -6.55 -1.99 22.83
CA SER A 169 -7.69 -2.75 22.36
C SER A 169 -8.97 -2.00 22.68
N VAL A 170 -9.86 -1.91 21.69
CA VAL A 170 -11.18 -1.29 21.82
C VAL A 170 -12.23 -2.37 21.57
N ASP A 171 -13.19 -2.51 22.47
CA ASP A 171 -14.33 -3.38 22.26
C ASP A 171 -15.39 -2.63 21.44
N TYR A 172 -15.42 -2.93 20.14
CA TYR A 172 -16.36 -2.35 19.20
C TYR A 172 -17.30 -3.44 18.67
N VAL A 173 -18.57 -3.30 18.97
CA VAL A 173 -19.62 -4.26 18.59
C VAL A 173 -20.24 -3.84 17.26
N VAL A 174 -20.02 -4.62 16.21
CA VAL A 174 -20.62 -4.38 14.89
C VAL A 174 -22.10 -4.77 14.87
N ARG A 175 -22.42 -5.90 15.51
CA ARG A 175 -23.79 -6.43 15.67
C ARG A 175 -23.93 -7.05 17.04
N GLU A 176 -25.08 -6.83 17.68
CA GLU A 176 -25.39 -7.45 18.96
C GLU A 176 -25.35 -8.98 18.86
N GLY A 177 -24.73 -9.64 19.84
CA GLY A 177 -24.59 -11.10 19.87
C GLY A 177 -23.45 -11.67 19.00
N GLU A 178 -22.78 -10.86 18.19
CA GLU A 178 -21.64 -11.29 17.35
C GLU A 178 -20.37 -11.39 18.21
N VAL A 179 -19.72 -12.56 18.22
CA VAL A 179 -18.51 -12.81 19.00
C VAL A 179 -17.26 -12.26 18.27
N ASP A 180 -17.21 -12.48 16.98
CA ASP A 180 -16.17 -11.92 16.10
C ASP A 180 -16.79 -11.37 14.81
N SER A 181 -16.07 -10.48 14.12
CA SER A 181 -16.53 -9.90 12.86
C SER A 181 -15.36 -9.68 11.90
N THR A 182 -15.68 -9.55 10.61
CA THR A 182 -14.70 -9.31 9.56
C THR A 182 -14.31 -7.83 9.47
N GLY A 183 -13.11 -7.53 8.91
CA GLY A 183 -12.69 -6.15 8.63
C GLY A 183 -13.69 -5.39 7.77
N THR A 184 -14.31 -6.05 6.78
CA THR A 184 -15.36 -5.45 5.94
C THR A 184 -16.59 -5.03 6.76
N ASN A 185 -17.02 -5.84 7.72
CA ASN A 185 -18.16 -5.51 8.56
C ASN A 185 -17.83 -4.34 9.50
N HIS A 186 -16.64 -4.33 10.09
CA HIS A 186 -16.15 -3.19 10.89
C HIS A 186 -16.11 -1.92 10.07
N ALA A 187 -15.51 -1.96 8.86
CA ALA A 187 -15.42 -0.80 7.97
C ALA A 187 -16.80 -0.25 7.63
N ARG A 188 -17.74 -1.10 7.18
CA ARG A 188 -19.12 -0.69 6.87
C ARG A 188 -19.86 -0.14 8.07
N SER A 189 -19.58 -0.63 9.25
CA SER A 189 -20.18 -0.09 10.48
C SER A 189 -19.63 1.29 10.81
N LEU A 190 -18.32 1.47 10.68
CA LEU A 190 -17.63 2.76 10.91
C LEU A 190 -17.87 3.81 9.80
N ASP A 191 -18.38 3.41 8.63
CA ASP A 191 -18.83 4.37 7.60
C ASP A 191 -20.05 5.18 8.06
N ARG A 192 -20.81 4.67 9.02
CA ARG A 192 -21.95 5.38 9.61
C ARG A 192 -21.46 6.37 10.66
N GLU A 193 -21.85 7.63 10.53
CA GLU A 193 -21.41 8.71 11.43
C GLU A 193 -21.80 8.44 12.90
N GLU A 194 -23.00 7.91 13.13
CA GLU A 194 -23.52 7.52 14.44
C GLU A 194 -22.64 6.51 15.19
N ASN A 195 -21.84 5.71 14.49
CA ASN A 195 -20.97 4.68 15.06
C ASN A 195 -19.54 5.16 15.30
N ARG A 196 -19.23 6.42 14.96
CA ARG A 196 -17.88 7.02 15.13
C ARG A 196 -17.79 7.96 16.33
N ALA A 197 -18.89 8.16 17.06
CA ALA A 197 -18.96 9.05 18.22
C ALA A 197 -18.39 8.39 19.50
#